data_49e56324ba1ef76a6f4d1b83484e9b53
#
_entry.id   49e56324ba1ef76a6f4d1b83484e9b53
#
_cell.length_a   1.000
_cell.length_b   1.000
_cell.length_c   1.000
_cell.angle_alpha   90.00
_cell.angle_beta   90.00
_cell.angle_gamma   90.00
#
_symmetry.space_group_name_H-M   'P 1'
#
loop_
_entity.id
_entity.type
_entity.pdbx_description
1 polymer ?
#
loop_
_entity_poly.entity_id
_entity_poly.type
_entity_poly.pdbx_seq_one_letter_code
_entity_poly.pdbx_strand_id
1 'polypeptide(L)'
;EKDTNCDVWIAGDDDQAIFGWAGADVDSFINYDAKEIPLKQSERVPSIIQEVALNVITRIEKNRIDKEYFPKSETGEIFERYRLSDIDMSTGDWLILTRTKSLLKSVPTYLKKKGLFFNTAQGNSIGKSLYEDIQHWSSLQKKITIPDIQIQRIKERIKGPMNLSLKWYDAFDKLPESQITYM
;
A
#
# COMPACT_ATOMS: atom_id res chain seq x y z
N GLU A 1 -20.08 17.32 41.95
CA GLU A 1 -18.62 17.13 41.85
C GLU A 1 -18.37 15.62 41.88
N LYS A 2 -18.14 15.02 40.72
CA LYS A 2 -17.64 13.66 40.66
C LYS A 2 -16.11 13.77 40.59
N ASP A 3 -15.45 13.48 41.68
CA ASP A 3 -14.00 13.20 41.70
C ASP A 3 -13.73 11.98 40.81
N THR A 4 -13.57 12.20 39.55
CA THR A 4 -12.98 11.20 38.68
C THR A 4 -11.47 11.44 38.71
N ASN A 5 -10.80 10.79 39.66
CA ASN A 5 -9.35 10.69 39.69
C ASN A 5 -8.94 9.84 38.49
N CYS A 6 -8.81 10.48 37.32
CA CYS A 6 -8.55 9.83 36.04
C CYS A 6 -7.25 10.41 35.49
N ASP A 7 -6.24 9.56 35.28
CA ASP A 7 -5.05 9.95 34.55
C ASP A 7 -5.36 10.02 33.06
N VAL A 8 -5.08 11.16 32.44
CA VAL A 8 -5.27 11.37 31.00
C VAL A 8 -3.92 11.40 30.33
N TRP A 9 -3.75 10.55 29.32
CA TRP A 9 -2.57 10.50 28.48
C TRP A 9 -2.95 10.92 27.06
N ILE A 10 -2.22 11.93 26.53
CA ILE A 10 -2.41 12.42 25.17
C ILE A 10 -1.14 12.15 24.40
N ALA A 11 -1.24 11.51 23.23
CA ALA A 11 -0.14 11.28 22.31
C ALA A 11 -0.45 11.93 20.97
N GLY A 12 0.51 12.64 20.41
CA GLY A 12 0.35 13.30 19.11
C GLY A 12 1.69 13.78 18.55
N ASP A 13 1.64 14.32 17.36
CA ASP A 13 2.78 14.91 16.67
C ASP A 13 2.27 16.08 15.82
N ASP A 14 2.62 17.30 16.21
CA ASP A 14 2.25 18.52 15.53
C ASP A 14 2.77 18.61 14.09
N ASP A 15 3.93 17.98 13.81
CA ASP A 15 4.49 17.88 12.46
C ASP A 15 3.65 17.01 11.51
N GLN A 16 2.76 16.17 12.06
CA GLN A 16 1.85 15.31 11.30
C GLN A 16 0.43 15.83 11.19
N ALA A 17 0.19 17.08 11.53
CA ALA A 17 -1.13 17.70 11.51
C ALA A 17 -1.62 18.04 10.09
N ILE A 18 -1.84 17.02 9.26
CA ILE A 18 -2.27 17.15 7.87
C ILE A 18 -3.79 17.25 7.69
N PHE A 19 -4.56 17.18 8.77
CA PHE A 19 -6.03 17.17 8.75
C PHE A 19 -6.65 18.45 9.30
N GLY A 20 -5.99 19.60 9.18
CA GLY A 20 -6.53 20.89 9.60
C GLY A 20 -7.91 21.20 8.99
N TRP A 21 -8.14 20.79 7.73
CA TRP A 21 -9.44 20.90 7.05
C TRP A 21 -10.55 20.02 7.68
N ALA A 22 -10.19 19.03 8.46
CA ALA A 22 -11.11 18.12 9.17
C ALA A 22 -11.26 18.48 10.67
N GLY A 23 -10.74 19.65 11.08
CA GLY A 23 -10.87 20.16 12.45
C GLY A 23 -9.72 19.76 13.38
N ALA A 24 -8.58 19.32 12.87
CA ALA A 24 -7.38 19.12 13.69
C ALA A 24 -6.90 20.49 14.21
N ASP A 25 -6.82 20.63 15.52
CA ASP A 25 -6.38 21.83 16.22
C ASP A 25 -5.00 21.64 16.82
N VAL A 26 -3.99 22.12 16.09
CA VAL A 26 -2.59 22.02 16.48
C VAL A 26 -2.28 22.93 17.66
N ASP A 27 -2.89 24.11 17.71
CA ASP A 27 -2.65 25.09 18.76
C ASP A 27 -3.11 24.57 20.13
N SER A 28 -4.28 23.97 20.18
CA SER A 28 -4.77 23.31 21.41
C SER A 28 -3.90 22.16 21.86
N PHE A 29 -3.31 21.39 20.92
CA PHE A 29 -2.39 20.31 21.24
C PHE A 29 -1.07 20.84 21.82
N ILE A 30 -0.46 21.84 21.19
CA ILE A 30 0.83 22.42 21.59
C ILE A 30 0.72 23.12 22.95
N ASN A 31 -0.39 23.82 23.20
CA ASN A 31 -0.60 24.60 24.41
C ASN A 31 -1.30 23.80 25.53
N TYR A 32 -1.42 22.48 25.40
CA TYR A 32 -2.05 21.67 26.43
C TYR A 32 -1.19 21.63 27.69
N ASP A 33 -1.77 22.01 28.82
CA ASP A 33 -1.08 22.05 30.12
C ASP A 33 -0.94 20.64 30.69
N ALA A 34 0.17 19.99 30.39
CA ALA A 34 0.52 18.66 30.86
C ALA A 34 2.03 18.44 30.89
N LYS A 35 2.46 17.40 31.61
CA LYS A 35 3.85 16.97 31.57
C LYS A 35 4.18 16.36 30.22
N GLU A 36 5.10 16.96 29.48
CA GLU A 36 5.58 16.48 28.21
C GLU A 36 6.61 15.36 28.36
N ILE A 37 6.48 14.32 27.54
CA ILE A 37 7.43 13.22 27.43
C ILE A 37 7.76 13.02 25.94
N PRO A 38 8.83 13.64 25.41
CA PRO A 38 9.18 13.52 24.01
C PRO A 38 9.74 12.13 23.68
N LEU A 39 9.23 11.49 22.64
CA LEU A 39 9.75 10.25 22.08
C LEU A 39 10.77 10.59 20.98
N LYS A 40 12.03 10.71 21.35
CA LYS A 40 13.08 11.22 20.45
C LYS A 40 13.62 10.18 19.49
N GLN A 41 13.64 8.90 19.87
CA GLN A 41 14.20 7.83 19.06
C GLN A 41 13.20 7.32 18.02
N SER A 42 13.61 7.32 16.76
CA SER A 42 12.86 6.67 15.69
C SER A 42 13.38 5.25 15.44
N GLU A 43 12.50 4.27 15.58
CA GLU A 43 12.79 2.86 15.25
C GLU A 43 12.51 2.54 13.77
N ARG A 44 11.99 3.51 13.02
CA ARG A 44 11.52 3.31 11.64
C ARG A 44 12.31 4.08 10.61
N VAL A 45 12.67 5.33 10.89
CA VAL A 45 13.17 6.29 9.90
C VAL A 45 14.70 6.25 9.83
N PRO A 46 15.31 5.88 8.68
CA PRO A 46 16.74 5.95 8.46
C PRO A 46 17.28 7.37 8.45
N SER A 47 18.58 7.54 8.71
CA SER A 47 19.20 8.85 8.88
C SER A 47 19.05 9.76 7.66
N ILE A 48 19.32 9.28 6.46
CA ILE A 48 19.20 10.09 5.24
C ILE A 48 17.76 10.52 4.94
N ILE A 49 16.77 9.67 5.28
CA ILE A 49 15.36 10.00 5.13
C ILE A 49 14.94 11.07 6.14
N GLN A 50 15.44 10.97 7.37
CA GLN A 50 15.21 11.97 8.41
C GLN A 50 15.79 13.33 8.04
N GLU A 51 17.01 13.38 7.49
CA GLU A 51 17.65 14.62 7.04
C GLU A 51 16.78 15.35 6.00
N VAL A 52 16.28 14.63 4.99
CA VAL A 52 15.39 15.20 3.98
C VAL A 52 14.07 15.65 4.60
N ALA A 53 13.50 14.88 5.53
CA ALA A 53 12.27 15.25 6.21
C ALA A 53 12.45 16.53 7.05
N LEU A 54 13.58 16.67 7.77
CA LEU A 54 13.90 17.87 8.53
C LEU A 54 14.03 19.09 7.64
N ASN A 55 14.68 18.98 6.47
CA ASN A 55 14.80 20.07 5.49
C ASN A 55 13.43 20.56 4.98
N VAL A 56 12.40 19.70 4.98
CA VAL A 56 11.04 20.07 4.62
C VAL A 56 10.31 20.68 5.81
N ILE A 57 10.38 20.04 6.97
CA ILE A 57 9.58 20.41 8.15
C ILE A 57 10.02 21.75 8.75
N THR A 58 11.30 22.10 8.66
CA THR A 58 11.85 23.37 9.13
C THR A 58 11.29 24.59 8.38
N ARG A 59 10.56 24.37 7.28
CA ARG A 59 9.81 25.44 6.58
C ARG A 59 8.52 25.85 7.28
N ILE A 60 8.09 25.09 8.27
CA ILE A 60 6.95 25.44 9.13
C ILE A 60 7.47 26.37 10.22
N GLU A 61 7.15 27.66 10.09
CA GLU A 61 7.64 28.72 10.97
C GLU A 61 6.78 28.94 12.21
N LYS A 62 5.53 28.49 12.19
CA LYS A 62 4.52 28.74 13.26
C LYS A 62 3.83 27.45 13.65
N ASN A 63 3.33 27.43 14.89
CA ASN A 63 2.53 26.33 15.42
C ASN A 63 3.27 24.98 15.34
N ARG A 64 4.53 24.99 15.77
CA ARG A 64 5.40 23.84 15.80
C ARG A 64 6.25 23.86 17.07
N ILE A 65 6.35 22.71 17.73
CA ILE A 65 7.30 22.49 18.81
C ILE A 65 8.67 22.13 18.20
N ASP A 66 9.72 22.78 18.69
CA ASP A 66 11.08 22.41 18.31
C ASP A 66 11.43 21.05 18.94
N LYS A 67 11.79 20.09 18.10
CA LYS A 67 11.98 18.69 18.51
C LYS A 67 13.32 18.16 18.01
N GLU A 68 13.97 17.41 18.85
CA GLU A 68 15.13 16.65 18.50
C GLU A 68 14.75 15.19 18.26
N TYR A 69 15.07 14.67 17.07
CA TYR A 69 14.83 13.28 16.69
C TYR A 69 16.13 12.56 16.35
N PHE A 70 16.25 11.35 16.81
CA PHE A 70 17.34 10.44 16.46
C PHE A 70 16.84 9.40 15.46
N PRO A 71 17.52 9.21 14.32
CA PRO A 71 17.16 8.19 13.35
C PRO A 71 17.49 6.79 13.87
N LYS A 72 16.94 5.77 13.22
CA LYS A 72 17.44 4.42 13.45
C LYS A 72 18.87 4.28 12.92
N SER A 73 19.57 3.23 13.32
CA SER A 73 20.99 2.99 13.01
C SER A 73 21.31 2.83 11.52
N GLU A 74 20.31 2.46 10.70
CA GLU A 74 20.48 2.29 9.26
C GLU A 74 20.51 3.64 8.54
N THR A 75 21.36 3.74 7.51
CA THR A 75 21.50 4.98 6.72
C THR A 75 20.32 5.20 5.78
N GLY A 76 19.83 4.15 5.12
CA GLY A 76 18.84 4.23 4.06
C GLY A 76 19.41 4.78 2.76
N GLU A 77 18.56 4.89 1.74
CA GLU A 77 18.92 5.39 0.42
C GLU A 77 17.77 6.19 -0.18
N ILE A 78 18.09 7.18 -1.02
CA ILE A 78 17.12 7.99 -1.76
C ILE A 78 17.48 7.97 -3.23
N PHE A 79 16.52 7.62 -4.07
CA PHE A 79 16.66 7.62 -5.52
C PHE A 79 15.60 8.50 -6.16
N GLU A 80 16.01 9.43 -7.02
CA GLU A 80 15.08 10.17 -7.86
C GLU A 80 14.79 9.41 -9.14
N ARG A 81 13.52 9.31 -9.51
CA ARG A 81 13.06 8.71 -10.75
C ARG A 81 11.92 9.55 -11.34
N TYR A 82 11.93 9.73 -12.63
CA TYR A 82 10.98 10.60 -13.32
C TYR A 82 9.74 9.85 -13.78
N ARG A 83 9.83 8.53 -13.95
CA ARG A 83 8.72 7.71 -14.43
C ARG A 83 8.58 6.47 -13.55
N LEU A 84 7.35 6.04 -13.37
CA LEU A 84 7.06 4.79 -12.65
C LEU A 84 7.73 3.58 -13.32
N SER A 85 7.90 3.61 -14.65
CA SER A 85 8.60 2.58 -15.41
C SER A 85 10.08 2.42 -15.10
N ASP A 86 10.68 3.43 -14.50
CA ASP A 86 12.11 3.47 -14.19
C ASP A 86 12.41 2.84 -12.82
N ILE A 87 11.34 2.35 -12.14
CA ILE A 87 11.39 1.71 -10.84
C ILE A 87 11.14 0.22 -11.02
N ASP A 88 12.12 -0.59 -10.65
CA ASP A 88 11.93 -2.04 -10.55
C ASP A 88 11.29 -2.39 -9.20
N MET A 89 10.04 -2.81 -9.27
CA MET A 89 9.25 -3.22 -8.11
C MET A 89 9.02 -4.74 -8.08
N SER A 90 9.83 -5.52 -8.81
CA SER A 90 9.70 -6.99 -8.87
C SER A 90 10.11 -7.68 -7.58
N THR A 91 10.88 -7.00 -6.74
CA THR A 91 11.36 -7.52 -5.45
C THR A 91 11.17 -6.49 -4.34
N GLY A 92 11.14 -6.96 -3.09
CA GLY A 92 10.97 -6.11 -1.90
C GLY A 92 9.52 -5.70 -1.65
N ASP A 93 9.33 -4.97 -0.55
CA ASP A 93 8.04 -4.41 -0.13
C ASP A 93 7.96 -2.94 -0.50
N TRP A 94 6.95 -2.56 -1.25
CA TRP A 94 6.78 -1.22 -1.78
C TRP A 94 5.54 -0.53 -1.24
N LEU A 95 5.70 0.72 -0.82
CA LEU A 95 4.58 1.61 -0.51
C LEU A 95 4.59 2.79 -1.48
N ILE A 96 3.52 2.93 -2.26
CA ILE A 96 3.36 4.04 -3.21
C ILE A 96 2.44 5.08 -2.60
N LEU A 97 2.98 6.27 -2.34
CA LEU A 97 2.26 7.40 -1.80
C LEU A 97 2.13 8.51 -2.85
N THR A 98 0.97 9.16 -2.88
CA THR A 98 0.72 10.31 -3.74
C THR A 98 -0.01 11.40 -2.96
N ARG A 99 0.21 12.65 -3.33
CA ARG A 99 -0.47 13.79 -2.68
C ARG A 99 -1.99 13.76 -2.90
N THR A 100 -2.45 13.28 -4.05
CA THR A 100 -3.87 13.24 -4.39
C THR A 100 -4.28 11.91 -5.00
N LYS A 101 -5.54 11.52 -4.81
CA LYS A 101 -6.12 10.31 -5.43
C LYS A 101 -6.04 10.33 -6.95
N SER A 102 -6.03 11.53 -7.56
CA SER A 102 -5.93 11.68 -9.02
C SER A 102 -4.60 11.16 -9.56
N LEU A 103 -3.49 11.46 -8.88
CA LEU A 103 -2.15 10.99 -9.25
C LEU A 103 -2.03 9.47 -9.10
N LEU A 104 -2.80 8.87 -8.19
CA LEU A 104 -2.76 7.43 -7.98
C LEU A 104 -3.49 6.64 -9.07
N LYS A 105 -4.38 7.25 -9.85
CA LYS A 105 -5.26 6.53 -10.81
C LYS A 105 -4.53 5.67 -11.85
N SER A 106 -3.35 6.10 -12.31
CA SER A 106 -2.56 5.38 -13.31
C SER A 106 -1.75 4.22 -12.75
N VAL A 107 -1.45 4.25 -11.45
CA VAL A 107 -0.58 3.28 -10.77
C VAL A 107 -1.15 1.85 -10.81
N PRO A 108 -2.42 1.60 -10.43
CA PRO A 108 -3.02 0.27 -10.53
C PRO A 108 -2.96 -0.34 -11.92
N THR A 109 -3.23 0.46 -12.95
CA THR A 109 -3.17 0.00 -14.34
C THR A 109 -1.74 -0.39 -14.74
N TYR A 110 -0.76 0.40 -14.33
CA TYR A 110 0.65 0.10 -14.56
C TYR A 110 1.08 -1.20 -13.85
N LEU A 111 0.80 -1.33 -12.56
CA LEU A 111 1.16 -2.51 -11.77
C LEU A 111 0.52 -3.79 -12.33
N LYS A 112 -0.76 -3.71 -12.71
CA LYS A 112 -1.46 -4.83 -13.37
C LYS A 112 -0.78 -5.24 -14.68
N LYS A 113 -0.38 -4.29 -15.53
CA LYS A 113 0.35 -4.59 -16.78
C LYS A 113 1.69 -5.26 -16.53
N LYS A 114 2.29 -5.02 -15.39
CA LYS A 114 3.56 -5.66 -14.98
C LYS A 114 3.35 -6.98 -14.23
N GLY A 115 2.12 -7.42 -14.03
CA GLY A 115 1.81 -8.63 -13.26
C GLY A 115 2.10 -8.52 -11.76
N LEU A 116 2.21 -7.30 -11.24
CA LEU A 116 2.50 -7.07 -9.83
C LEU A 116 1.21 -7.02 -9.00
N PHE A 117 1.22 -7.72 -7.89
CA PHE A 117 0.12 -7.69 -6.92
C PHE A 117 0.27 -6.50 -5.97
N PHE A 118 -0.85 -5.89 -5.61
CA PHE A 118 -0.84 -4.74 -4.71
C PHE A 118 -2.12 -4.65 -3.88
N ASN A 119 -2.04 -3.96 -2.77
CA ASN A 119 -3.16 -3.62 -1.91
C ASN A 119 -3.48 -2.13 -2.01
N THR A 120 -4.74 -1.79 -1.85
CA THR A 120 -5.23 -0.42 -1.71
C THR A 120 -6.14 -0.32 -0.50
N ALA A 121 -6.55 0.89 -0.12
CA ALA A 121 -7.54 1.09 0.93
C ALA A 121 -8.91 0.43 0.61
N GLN A 122 -9.20 0.17 -0.67
CA GLN A 122 -10.43 -0.50 -1.11
C GLN A 122 -10.29 -2.03 -1.24
N GLY A 123 -9.11 -2.57 -1.02
CA GLY A 123 -8.81 -3.99 -1.12
C GLY A 123 -7.59 -4.30 -1.98
N ASN A 124 -7.37 -5.57 -2.23
CA ASN A 124 -6.23 -6.03 -3.02
C ASN A 124 -6.52 -6.02 -4.54
N SER A 125 -5.45 -6.10 -5.34
CA SER A 125 -5.53 -6.11 -6.81
C SER A 125 -6.17 -7.37 -7.37
N ILE A 126 -6.16 -8.45 -6.61
CA ILE A 126 -6.85 -9.70 -6.92
C ILE A 126 -8.15 -9.71 -6.14
N GLY A 127 -9.28 -9.45 -6.81
CA GLY A 127 -10.59 -9.60 -6.17
C GLY A 127 -10.80 -11.05 -5.70
N LYS A 128 -11.58 -11.23 -4.62
CA LYS A 128 -11.89 -12.54 -4.03
C LYS A 128 -12.33 -13.56 -5.08
N SER A 129 -13.19 -13.15 -6.01
CA SER A 129 -13.68 -13.99 -7.10
C SER A 129 -12.56 -14.49 -8.02
N LEU A 130 -11.58 -13.63 -8.37
CA LEU A 130 -10.44 -14.05 -9.18
C LEU A 130 -9.53 -15.01 -8.44
N TYR A 131 -9.28 -14.76 -7.16
CA TYR A 131 -8.50 -15.66 -6.32
C TYR A 131 -9.14 -17.05 -6.21
N GLU A 132 -10.45 -17.11 -6.00
CA GLU A 132 -11.19 -18.38 -6.00
C GLU A 132 -11.09 -19.10 -7.36
N ASP A 133 -11.19 -18.38 -8.46
CA ASP A 133 -11.07 -18.96 -9.80
C ASP A 133 -9.68 -19.52 -10.07
N ILE A 134 -8.61 -18.85 -9.60
CA ILE A 134 -7.24 -19.35 -9.66
C ILE A 134 -7.08 -20.63 -8.84
N GLN A 135 -7.67 -20.69 -7.64
CA GLN A 135 -7.64 -21.90 -6.81
C GLN A 135 -8.38 -23.07 -7.50
N HIS A 136 -9.55 -22.81 -8.08
CA HIS A 136 -10.30 -23.82 -8.83
C HIS A 136 -9.55 -24.29 -10.07
N TRP A 137 -8.90 -23.36 -10.78
CA TRP A 137 -8.01 -23.72 -11.89
C TRP A 137 -6.88 -24.64 -11.46
N SER A 138 -6.18 -24.31 -10.38
CA SER A 138 -5.13 -25.15 -9.81
C SER A 138 -5.66 -26.54 -9.41
N SER A 139 -6.89 -26.61 -8.90
CA SER A 139 -7.53 -27.90 -8.58
C SER A 139 -7.77 -28.74 -9.83
N LEU A 140 -8.23 -28.14 -10.93
CA LEU A 140 -8.41 -28.85 -12.19
C LEU A 140 -7.09 -29.37 -12.77
N GLN A 141 -6.01 -28.58 -12.69
CA GLN A 141 -4.67 -29.04 -13.10
C GLN A 141 -4.21 -30.27 -12.31
N LYS A 142 -4.59 -30.36 -11.03
CA LYS A 142 -4.36 -31.52 -10.18
C LYS A 142 -5.37 -32.65 -10.37
N LYS A 143 -6.27 -32.53 -11.38
CA LYS A 143 -7.36 -33.49 -11.69
C LYS A 143 -8.38 -33.64 -10.57
N ILE A 144 -8.52 -32.61 -9.74
CA ILE A 144 -9.57 -32.54 -8.71
C ILE A 144 -10.83 -31.98 -9.34
N THR A 145 -11.94 -32.67 -9.16
CA THR A 145 -13.25 -32.23 -9.67
C THR A 145 -13.76 -31.01 -8.91
N ILE A 146 -14.23 -30.00 -9.66
CA ILE A 146 -14.90 -28.81 -9.11
C ILE A 146 -16.32 -28.69 -9.71
N PRO A 147 -17.23 -27.95 -9.10
CA PRO A 147 -18.59 -27.75 -9.62
C PRO A 147 -18.62 -27.08 -11.01
N ASP A 148 -19.57 -27.49 -11.86
CA ASP A 148 -19.69 -27.01 -13.24
C ASP A 148 -19.85 -25.49 -13.34
N ILE A 149 -20.54 -24.86 -12.38
CA ILE A 149 -20.70 -23.41 -12.33
C ILE A 149 -19.35 -22.69 -12.21
N GLN A 150 -18.40 -23.26 -11.49
CA GLN A 150 -17.06 -22.69 -11.33
C GLN A 150 -16.22 -22.92 -12.60
N ILE A 151 -16.40 -24.07 -13.26
CA ILE A 151 -15.79 -24.32 -14.57
C ILE A 151 -16.27 -23.28 -15.59
N GLN A 152 -17.56 -23.02 -15.63
CA GLN A 152 -18.14 -22.03 -16.53
C GLN A 152 -17.59 -20.61 -16.25
N ARG A 153 -17.50 -20.21 -14.98
CA ARG A 153 -16.95 -18.91 -14.58
C ARG A 153 -15.50 -18.74 -15.00
N ILE A 154 -14.67 -19.78 -14.87
CA ILE A 154 -13.28 -19.76 -15.35
C ILE A 154 -13.22 -19.62 -16.87
N LYS A 155 -14.03 -20.39 -17.61
CA LYS A 155 -14.10 -20.29 -19.08
C LYS A 155 -14.44 -18.87 -19.55
N GLU A 156 -15.35 -18.17 -18.88
CA GLU A 156 -15.75 -16.80 -19.21
C GLU A 156 -14.63 -15.78 -18.99
N ARG A 157 -13.71 -16.05 -18.06
CA ARG A 157 -12.54 -15.18 -17.81
C ARG A 157 -11.45 -15.36 -18.85
N ILE A 158 -11.31 -16.55 -19.39
CA ILE A 158 -10.27 -16.84 -20.39
C ILE A 158 -10.74 -16.32 -21.75
N LYS A 159 -10.20 -15.17 -22.16
CA LYS A 159 -10.49 -14.56 -23.46
C LYS A 159 -9.56 -15.13 -24.53
N GLY A 160 -10.08 -15.98 -25.39
CA GLY A 160 -9.34 -16.47 -26.56
C GLY A 160 -9.99 -17.68 -27.21
N PRO A 161 -9.63 -18.02 -28.47
CA PRO A 161 -10.11 -19.22 -29.10
C PRO A 161 -9.52 -20.45 -28.40
N MET A 162 -10.33 -21.07 -27.57
CA MET A 162 -9.96 -22.37 -26.98
C MET A 162 -10.47 -23.47 -27.89
N ASN A 163 -9.56 -24.34 -28.31
CA ASN A 163 -9.96 -25.57 -28.97
C ASN A 163 -10.54 -26.52 -27.91
N LEU A 164 -11.87 -26.56 -27.82
CA LEU A 164 -12.61 -27.33 -26.81
C LEU A 164 -12.52 -28.85 -26.98
N SER A 165 -11.79 -29.36 -27.99
CA SER A 165 -11.52 -30.79 -28.15
C SER A 165 -10.48 -31.34 -27.17
N LEU A 166 -9.66 -30.48 -26.57
CA LEU A 166 -8.81 -30.82 -25.47
C LEU A 166 -9.51 -30.43 -24.16
N LYS A 167 -9.27 -31.17 -23.11
CA LYS A 167 -9.63 -30.70 -21.79
C LYS A 167 -9.01 -29.31 -21.64
N TRP A 168 -9.85 -28.28 -21.58
CA TRP A 168 -9.46 -26.88 -21.72
C TRP A 168 -8.37 -26.47 -20.69
N TYR A 169 -8.33 -27.13 -19.53
CA TYR A 169 -7.31 -26.94 -18.48
C TYR A 169 -5.94 -27.53 -18.84
N ASP A 170 -5.85 -28.45 -19.82
CA ASP A 170 -4.58 -28.97 -20.34
C ASP A 170 -4.03 -28.10 -21.47
N ALA A 171 -4.81 -27.13 -21.96
CA ALA A 171 -4.43 -26.20 -23.01
C ALA A 171 -3.77 -24.91 -22.46
N PHE A 172 -3.61 -24.78 -21.16
CA PHE A 172 -3.09 -23.56 -20.53
C PHE A 172 -1.67 -23.19 -21.04
N ASP A 173 -0.80 -24.18 -21.18
CA ASP A 173 0.58 -23.99 -21.66
C ASP A 173 0.66 -23.54 -23.13
N LYS A 174 -0.47 -23.55 -23.84
CA LYS A 174 -0.58 -23.12 -25.23
C LYS A 174 -1.21 -21.72 -25.39
N LEU A 175 -1.53 -21.06 -24.29
CA LEU A 175 -2.05 -19.70 -24.34
C LEU A 175 -0.92 -18.72 -24.67
N PRO A 176 -1.19 -17.68 -25.49
CA PRO A 176 -0.24 -16.61 -25.75
C PRO A 176 0.19 -15.93 -24.43
N GLU A 177 1.44 -15.54 -24.34
CA GLU A 177 2.03 -14.91 -23.15
C GLU A 177 1.21 -13.71 -22.64
N SER A 178 0.60 -12.95 -23.57
CA SER A 178 -0.33 -11.86 -23.26
C SER A 178 -1.63 -12.27 -22.54
N GLN A 179 -2.00 -13.56 -22.60
CA GLN A 179 -3.16 -14.11 -21.89
C GLN A 179 -2.80 -14.74 -20.55
N ILE A 180 -1.53 -15.14 -20.38
CA ILE A 180 -0.99 -15.74 -19.15
C ILE A 180 -0.76 -14.66 -18.08
N THR A 181 -0.41 -13.45 -18.48
CA THR A 181 -0.05 -12.33 -17.56
C THR A 181 -1.20 -11.89 -16.64
N TYR A 182 -2.41 -12.39 -16.82
CA TYR A 182 -3.61 -12.01 -16.04
C TYR A 182 -4.35 -13.18 -15.39
N MET A 183 -3.78 -14.36 -15.42
CA MET A 183 -4.24 -15.52 -14.64
C MET A 183 -3.25 -15.88 -13.55
#